data_312d29598564caca18b28a4721f0ba7a
#
_entry.id   312d29598564caca18b28a4721f0ba7a
#
_cell.length_a   1.000
_cell.length_b   1.000
_cell.length_c   1.000
_cell.angle_alpha   90.00
_cell.angle_beta   90.00
_cell.angle_gamma   90.00
#
_symmetry.space_group_name_H-M   'P 1'
#
loop_
_entity.id
_entity.type
_entity.pdbx_description
1 polymer ?
#
loop_
_entity_poly.entity_id
_entity_poly.type
_entity_poly.pdbx_seq_one_letter_code
_entity_poly.pdbx_strand_id
1 'polypeptide(L)'
;MTNVFVKKIILFISTLFLSNLIYAEKLQYFVNESTNQSLRAYTSSYSYQPSSMMDKAIENLPTYSNVKKCATNNVSDAILILKPILSYNAQSTILYGDLNVKIYQTRSKVETNPDNFIKTMKISLWNVVKFDEVTMGYYVNEIYTDLLKKLISDIDNLKINKNHPTNGSYCDLLTTIKE
;
A
#
# COMPACT_ATOMS: atom_id res chain seq x y z
N MET A 1 -21.64 -8.65 50.97
CA MET A 1 -20.57 -7.69 50.52
C MET A 1 -19.73 -8.14 49.34
N THR A 2 -19.83 -9.35 48.84
CA THR A 2 -19.02 -9.95 47.75
C THR A 2 -19.43 -9.54 46.33
N ASN A 3 -20.71 -9.17 46.10
CA ASN A 3 -21.22 -8.88 44.74
C ASN A 3 -20.80 -7.53 44.12
N VAL A 4 -20.40 -6.55 44.93
CA VAL A 4 -20.01 -5.21 44.45
C VAL A 4 -18.55 -5.20 44.00
N PHE A 5 -17.72 -6.02 44.65
CA PHE A 5 -16.29 -6.12 44.32
C PHE A 5 -16.05 -6.84 42.98
N VAL A 6 -16.80 -7.92 42.73
CA VAL A 6 -16.72 -8.69 41.48
C VAL A 6 -17.20 -7.84 40.29
N LYS A 7 -18.27 -7.06 40.43
CA LYS A 7 -18.76 -6.15 39.36
C LYS A 7 -17.74 -5.04 39.01
N LYS A 8 -17.02 -4.50 40.00
CA LYS A 8 -15.98 -3.47 39.74
C LYS A 8 -14.76 -4.08 39.06
N ILE A 9 -14.36 -5.29 39.38
CA ILE A 9 -13.24 -5.98 38.70
C ILE A 9 -13.58 -6.33 37.25
N ILE A 10 -14.79 -6.78 36.96
CA ILE A 10 -15.25 -7.09 35.59
C ILE A 10 -15.30 -5.79 34.76
N LEU A 11 -15.78 -4.67 35.32
CA LEU A 11 -15.80 -3.38 34.62
C LEU A 11 -14.38 -2.86 34.32
N PHE A 12 -13.43 -3.08 35.20
CA PHE A 12 -12.02 -2.64 35.04
C PHE A 12 -11.29 -3.49 34.02
N ILE A 13 -11.56 -4.79 33.96
CA ILE A 13 -10.99 -5.70 32.94
C ILE A 13 -11.58 -5.39 31.57
N SER A 14 -12.88 -5.08 31.45
CA SER A 14 -13.49 -4.73 30.16
C SER A 14 -12.99 -3.40 29.59
N THR A 15 -12.65 -2.41 30.44
CA THR A 15 -12.04 -1.15 29.97
C THR A 15 -10.58 -1.31 29.55
N LEU A 16 -9.84 -2.24 30.16
CA LEU A 16 -8.45 -2.57 29.76
C LEU A 16 -8.39 -3.33 28.41
N PHE A 17 -9.39 -4.16 28.12
CA PHE A 17 -9.46 -4.86 26.82
C PHE A 17 -9.92 -3.95 25.68
N LEU A 18 -10.74 -2.92 25.96
CA LEU A 18 -11.19 -1.95 24.96
C LEU A 18 -10.09 -0.96 24.54
N SER A 19 -9.10 -0.72 25.39
CA SER A 19 -7.99 0.20 25.07
C SER A 19 -6.94 -0.39 24.12
N ASN A 20 -6.88 -1.71 23.94
CA ASN A 20 -5.95 -2.38 23.03
C ASN A 20 -6.49 -2.61 21.61
N LEU A 21 -7.74 -2.23 21.33
CA LEU A 21 -8.41 -2.46 20.04
C LEU A 21 -8.34 -1.29 19.05
N ILE A 22 -7.64 -0.18 19.38
CA ILE A 22 -7.82 1.09 18.64
C ILE A 22 -6.57 1.52 17.84
N TYR A 23 -5.48 0.79 17.80
CA TYR A 23 -4.31 1.19 16.99
C TYR A 23 -3.85 0.14 16.00
N ALA A 24 -4.75 -0.22 15.08
CA ALA A 24 -4.28 -0.74 13.82
C ALA A 24 -3.68 0.44 13.02
N GLU A 25 -2.43 0.32 12.60
CA GLU A 25 -1.75 1.31 11.77
C GLU A 25 -2.60 1.61 10.54
N LYS A 26 -3.10 2.84 10.44
CA LYS A 26 -3.87 3.27 9.28
C LYS A 26 -2.89 3.85 8.28
N LEU A 27 -2.67 3.15 7.19
CA LEU A 27 -1.88 3.63 6.08
C LEU A 27 -2.80 4.15 4.98
N GLN A 28 -2.36 5.19 4.30
CA GLN A 28 -2.96 5.59 3.03
C GLN A 28 -1.97 5.25 1.90
N TYR A 29 -2.49 4.99 0.71
CA TYR A 29 -1.67 4.79 -0.47
C TYR A 29 -2.11 5.65 -1.63
N PHE A 30 -1.15 6.01 -2.46
CA PHE A 30 -1.32 6.69 -3.73
C PHE A 30 -0.49 5.98 -4.79
N VAL A 31 -1.06 5.77 -5.99
CA VAL A 31 -0.33 5.18 -7.12
C VAL A 31 0.11 6.29 -8.07
N ASN A 32 1.42 6.45 -8.23
CA ASN A 32 2.00 7.53 -9.05
C ASN A 32 2.05 7.18 -10.55
N GLU A 33 1.14 6.33 -11.03
CA GLU A 33 1.04 5.96 -12.45
C GLU A 33 -0.43 5.76 -12.82
N SER A 34 -1.00 6.77 -13.46
CA SER A 34 -2.41 6.76 -13.88
C SER A 34 -2.59 6.49 -15.38
N THR A 35 -1.51 6.55 -16.16
CA THR A 35 -1.55 6.33 -17.60
C THR A 35 -1.59 4.85 -17.94
N ASN A 36 -2.18 4.52 -19.10
CA ASN A 36 -2.17 3.14 -19.58
C ASN A 36 -0.74 2.71 -19.93
N GLN A 37 -0.38 1.53 -19.47
CA GLN A 37 0.87 0.85 -19.77
C GLN A 37 0.60 -0.33 -20.72
N SER A 38 1.60 -0.79 -21.44
CA SER A 38 1.47 -1.98 -22.28
C SER A 38 2.67 -2.92 -22.16
N LEU A 39 2.37 -4.20 -22.01
CA LEU A 39 3.34 -5.29 -22.17
C LEU A 39 3.28 -5.75 -23.63
N ARG A 40 4.42 -6.10 -24.20
CA ARG A 40 4.52 -6.52 -25.60
C ARG A 40 5.29 -7.82 -25.73
N ALA A 41 4.79 -8.68 -26.62
CA ALA A 41 5.47 -9.90 -27.04
C ALA A 41 5.33 -10.05 -28.57
N TYR A 42 6.43 -9.85 -29.30
CA TYR A 42 6.44 -9.90 -30.77
C TYR A 42 5.35 -9.04 -31.41
N THR A 43 4.25 -9.67 -31.88
CA THR A 43 3.11 -9.00 -32.52
C THR A 43 1.93 -8.75 -31.59
N SER A 44 1.96 -9.31 -30.39
CA SER A 44 0.87 -9.23 -29.40
C SER A 44 1.16 -8.18 -28.33
N SER A 45 0.13 -7.53 -27.80
CA SER A 45 0.26 -6.56 -26.73
C SER A 45 -0.91 -6.67 -25.74
N TYR A 46 -0.60 -6.47 -24.45
CA TYR A 46 -1.60 -6.37 -23.38
C TYR A 46 -1.50 -4.99 -22.73
N SER A 47 -2.61 -4.24 -22.74
CA SER A 47 -2.71 -2.92 -22.15
C SER A 47 -3.39 -3.00 -20.79
N TYR A 48 -2.87 -2.26 -19.81
CA TYR A 48 -3.40 -2.21 -18.45
C TYR A 48 -3.20 -0.81 -17.84
N GLN A 49 -3.99 -0.51 -16.82
CA GLN A 49 -3.84 0.71 -16.03
C GLN A 49 -3.28 0.37 -14.65
N PRO A 50 -2.04 0.78 -14.32
CA PRO A 50 -1.38 0.40 -13.07
C PRO A 50 -2.16 0.76 -11.81
N SER A 51 -2.75 1.96 -11.75
CA SER A 51 -3.55 2.41 -10.60
C SER A 51 -4.77 1.51 -10.38
N SER A 52 -5.51 1.19 -11.44
CA SER A 52 -6.69 0.32 -11.35
C SER A 52 -6.33 -1.11 -10.94
N MET A 53 -5.22 -1.64 -11.46
CA MET A 53 -4.75 -2.99 -11.09
C MET A 53 -4.28 -3.03 -9.63
N MET A 54 -3.60 -1.98 -9.17
CA MET A 54 -3.14 -1.87 -7.79
C MET A 54 -4.31 -1.74 -6.81
N ASP A 55 -5.32 -0.90 -7.14
CA ASP A 55 -6.54 -0.76 -6.35
C ASP A 55 -7.23 -2.13 -6.16
N LYS A 56 -7.42 -2.87 -7.25
CA LYS A 56 -8.01 -4.23 -7.21
C LYS A 56 -7.17 -5.21 -6.37
N ALA A 57 -5.85 -5.16 -6.52
CA ALA A 57 -4.97 -6.04 -5.77
C ALA A 57 -5.03 -5.74 -4.25
N ILE A 58 -5.12 -4.46 -3.86
CA ILE A 58 -5.29 -4.06 -2.45
C ILE A 58 -6.65 -4.50 -1.91
N GLU A 59 -7.74 -4.32 -2.66
CA GLU A 59 -9.08 -4.73 -2.25
C GLU A 59 -9.19 -6.24 -2.02
N ASN A 60 -8.46 -7.04 -2.77
CA ASN A 60 -8.45 -8.50 -2.67
C ASN A 60 -7.55 -9.06 -1.56
N LEU A 61 -6.79 -8.20 -0.86
CA LEU A 61 -5.94 -8.64 0.24
C LEU A 61 -6.73 -8.70 1.56
N PRO A 62 -7.03 -9.89 2.10
CA PRO A 62 -7.93 -10.04 3.26
C PRO A 62 -7.41 -9.41 4.55
N THR A 63 -6.13 -9.09 4.61
CA THR A 63 -5.45 -8.61 5.83
C THR A 63 -5.42 -7.07 5.94
N TYR A 64 -5.95 -6.32 4.96
CA TYR A 64 -5.66 -4.87 4.82
C TYR A 64 -6.86 -3.94 4.89
N SER A 65 -7.77 -4.21 5.83
CA SER A 65 -8.75 -3.19 6.26
C SER A 65 -8.10 -1.87 6.73
N ASN A 66 -6.78 -1.84 6.92
CA ASN A 66 -6.02 -0.70 7.47
C ASN A 66 -5.29 0.13 6.42
N VAL A 67 -5.22 -0.31 5.17
CA VAL A 67 -4.62 0.43 4.06
C VAL A 67 -5.75 1.00 3.19
N LYS A 68 -5.86 2.32 3.11
CA LYS A 68 -6.91 3.01 2.35
C LYS A 68 -6.32 3.87 1.26
N LYS A 69 -7.06 4.05 0.17
CA LYS A 69 -6.69 5.01 -0.86
C LYS A 69 -6.57 6.40 -0.27
N CYS A 70 -5.55 7.14 -0.72
CA CYS A 70 -5.25 8.48 -0.26
C CYS A 70 -6.45 9.41 -0.51
N ALA A 71 -6.91 10.09 0.53
CA ALA A 71 -8.02 11.03 0.48
C ALA A 71 -7.76 12.21 1.41
N THR A 72 -8.08 13.41 0.96
CA THR A 72 -7.79 14.70 1.62
C THR A 72 -8.30 14.77 3.07
N ASN A 73 -9.44 14.15 3.33
CA ASN A 73 -10.10 14.22 4.66
C ASN A 73 -9.66 13.11 5.62
N ASN A 74 -8.78 12.21 5.19
CA ASN A 74 -8.33 11.11 6.02
C ASN A 74 -7.04 11.48 6.77
N VAL A 75 -6.86 10.87 7.93
CA VAL A 75 -5.63 10.93 8.71
C VAL A 75 -5.08 9.51 8.85
N SER A 76 -3.77 9.35 8.66
CA SER A 76 -3.09 8.06 8.73
C SER A 76 -1.72 8.20 9.40
N ASP A 77 -1.13 7.09 9.78
CA ASP A 77 0.22 7.10 10.34
C ASP A 77 1.28 7.40 9.28
N ALA A 78 1.04 6.99 8.03
CA ALA A 78 1.89 7.33 6.88
C ALA A 78 1.13 7.26 5.56
N ILE A 79 1.70 7.87 4.51
CA ILE A 79 1.23 7.76 3.12
C ILE A 79 2.28 7.02 2.31
N LEU A 80 1.84 5.98 1.59
CA LEU A 80 2.66 5.18 0.69
C LEU A 80 2.47 5.70 -0.74
N ILE A 81 3.55 6.13 -1.38
CA ILE A 81 3.55 6.44 -2.80
C ILE A 81 4.07 5.21 -3.53
N LEU A 82 3.20 4.59 -4.31
CA LEU A 82 3.46 3.36 -5.03
C LEU A 82 3.70 3.66 -6.51
N LYS A 83 4.84 3.24 -7.04
CA LYS A 83 5.16 3.32 -8.47
C LYS A 83 5.45 1.92 -8.99
N PRO A 84 4.41 1.21 -9.48
CA PRO A 84 4.59 -0.10 -10.06
C PRO A 84 5.15 0.02 -11.49
N ILE A 85 6.06 -0.88 -11.84
CA ILE A 85 6.67 -0.99 -13.16
C ILE A 85 6.63 -2.46 -13.55
N LEU A 86 6.01 -2.79 -14.68
CA LEU A 86 6.05 -4.13 -15.24
C LEU A 86 6.81 -4.13 -16.56
N SER A 87 7.52 -5.23 -16.82
CA SER A 87 8.13 -5.49 -18.10
C SER A 87 8.05 -6.98 -18.44
N TYR A 88 7.93 -7.29 -19.72
CA TYR A 88 7.89 -8.68 -20.20
C TYR A 88 9.03 -8.93 -21.15
N ASN A 89 9.78 -10.01 -20.91
CA ASN A 89 10.80 -10.51 -21.82
C ASN A 89 10.24 -11.68 -22.62
N ALA A 90 9.96 -11.46 -23.92
CA ALA A 90 9.36 -12.46 -24.78
C ALA A 90 10.28 -13.65 -25.07
N GLN A 91 11.60 -13.47 -25.04
CA GLN A 91 12.56 -14.55 -25.31
C GLN A 91 12.63 -15.55 -24.16
N SER A 92 12.67 -15.04 -22.92
CA SER A 92 12.73 -15.87 -21.72
C SER A 92 11.35 -16.19 -21.13
N THR A 93 10.28 -15.64 -21.70
CA THR A 93 8.90 -15.75 -21.20
C THR A 93 8.77 -15.34 -19.73
N ILE A 94 9.47 -14.26 -19.32
CA ILE A 94 9.48 -13.78 -17.96
C ILE A 94 8.73 -12.43 -17.86
N LEU A 95 7.76 -12.37 -16.95
CA LEU A 95 7.13 -11.14 -16.50
C LEU A 95 7.86 -10.65 -15.24
N TYR A 96 8.44 -9.46 -15.31
CA TYR A 96 9.09 -8.79 -14.20
C TYR A 96 8.15 -7.74 -13.62
N GLY A 97 8.11 -7.67 -12.29
CA GLY A 97 7.40 -6.64 -11.55
C GLY A 97 8.31 -5.96 -10.55
N ASP A 98 8.41 -4.65 -10.66
CA ASP A 98 9.07 -3.78 -9.70
C ASP A 98 8.03 -2.88 -9.04
N LEU A 99 8.13 -2.70 -7.73
CA LEU A 99 7.35 -1.74 -6.97
C LEU A 99 8.31 -0.80 -6.23
N ASN A 100 8.42 0.43 -6.72
CA ASN A 100 9.11 1.46 -6.00
C ASN A 100 8.13 2.11 -5.01
N VAL A 101 8.54 2.20 -3.76
CA VAL A 101 7.71 2.71 -2.66
C VAL A 101 8.43 3.85 -1.98
N LYS A 102 7.79 5.00 -1.88
CA LYS A 102 8.24 6.09 -1.02
C LYS A 102 7.25 6.19 0.15
N ILE A 103 7.77 6.21 1.37
CA ILE A 103 6.96 6.32 2.58
C ILE A 103 7.06 7.75 3.08
N TYR A 104 5.94 8.46 3.04
CA TYR A 104 5.83 9.81 3.53
C TYR A 104 5.19 9.84 4.91
N GLN A 105 5.83 10.55 5.83
CA GLN A 105 5.30 10.79 7.17
C GLN A 105 5.67 12.19 7.63
N THR A 106 4.73 12.92 8.21
CA THR A 106 5.03 14.21 8.85
C THR A 106 5.85 14.00 10.11
N ARG A 107 6.89 14.81 10.30
CA ARG A 107 7.75 14.76 11.50
C ARG A 107 7.22 15.65 12.63
N SER A 108 6.41 16.64 12.28
CA SER A 108 5.75 17.53 13.23
C SER A 108 4.38 17.94 12.72
N LYS A 109 3.51 18.44 13.62
CA LYS A 109 2.15 18.91 13.25
C LYS A 109 2.17 20.13 12.32
N VAL A 110 3.29 20.84 12.20
CA VAL A 110 3.45 22.11 11.46
C VAL A 110 4.26 21.92 10.16
N GLU A 111 4.74 20.72 9.89
CA GLU A 111 5.65 20.47 8.78
C GLU A 111 4.89 20.38 7.46
N THR A 112 5.28 21.21 6.48
CA THR A 112 4.65 21.29 5.15
C THR A 112 5.60 20.86 4.02
N ASN A 113 6.78 20.30 4.35
CA ASN A 113 7.76 19.92 3.34
C ASN A 113 7.38 18.61 2.64
N PRO A 114 7.12 18.61 1.33
CA PRO A 114 6.78 17.41 0.56
C PRO A 114 7.94 16.39 0.46
N ASP A 115 9.17 16.79 0.76
CA ASP A 115 10.37 15.92 0.68
C ASP A 115 10.61 15.07 1.94
N ASN A 116 9.66 15.05 2.87
CA ASN A 116 9.76 14.28 4.12
C ASN A 116 9.51 12.78 3.95
N PHE A 117 10.23 12.17 3.02
CA PHE A 117 10.24 10.72 2.93
C PHE A 117 11.09 10.13 4.07
N ILE A 118 10.46 9.25 4.84
CA ILE A 118 11.18 8.52 5.90
C ILE A 118 11.95 7.33 5.33
N LYS A 119 11.49 6.77 4.21
CA LYS A 119 12.13 5.63 3.55
C LYS A 119 11.69 5.51 2.09
N THR A 120 12.64 5.08 1.27
CA THR A 120 12.39 4.59 -0.08
C THR A 120 12.73 3.10 -0.13
N MET A 121 11.89 2.29 -0.76
CA MET A 121 12.06 0.84 -0.91
C MET A 121 11.84 0.46 -2.37
N LYS A 122 12.56 -0.57 -2.81
CA LYS A 122 12.30 -1.24 -4.08
C LYS A 122 12.03 -2.72 -3.82
N ILE A 123 10.91 -3.22 -4.32
CA ILE A 123 10.52 -4.61 -4.27
C ILE A 123 10.49 -5.13 -5.69
N SER A 124 11.14 -6.25 -5.96
CA SER A 124 11.21 -6.86 -7.29
C SER A 124 10.77 -8.32 -7.21
N LEU A 125 9.97 -8.74 -8.17
CA LEU A 125 9.51 -10.12 -8.37
C LEU A 125 9.56 -10.46 -9.86
N TRP A 126 9.50 -11.75 -10.16
CA TRP A 126 9.38 -12.22 -11.53
C TRP A 126 8.65 -13.57 -11.57
N ASN A 127 7.90 -13.80 -12.66
CA ASN A 127 7.19 -15.03 -12.92
C ASN A 127 7.46 -15.49 -14.35
N VAL A 128 7.60 -16.80 -14.55
CA VAL A 128 7.65 -17.38 -15.90
C VAL A 128 6.22 -17.53 -16.40
N VAL A 129 5.85 -16.79 -17.44
CA VAL A 129 4.49 -16.76 -17.98
C VAL A 129 4.52 -16.76 -19.50
N LYS A 130 3.69 -17.59 -20.11
CA LYS A 130 3.49 -17.53 -21.57
C LYS A 130 2.62 -16.30 -21.88
N PHE A 131 3.07 -15.47 -22.83
CA PHE A 131 2.27 -14.32 -23.26
C PHE A 131 1.01 -14.79 -23.99
N ASP A 132 -0.13 -14.43 -23.45
CA ASP A 132 -1.44 -14.62 -24.03
C ASP A 132 -2.32 -13.45 -23.57
N GLU A 133 -2.93 -12.74 -24.51
CA GLU A 133 -3.72 -11.53 -24.22
C GLU A 133 -4.87 -11.79 -23.25
N VAL A 134 -5.45 -13.00 -23.28
CA VAL A 134 -6.56 -13.38 -22.39
C VAL A 134 -6.09 -13.65 -20.97
N THR A 135 -4.95 -14.33 -20.82
CA THR A 135 -4.44 -14.75 -19.50
C THR A 135 -3.49 -13.73 -18.88
N MET A 136 -2.95 -12.78 -19.66
CA MET A 136 -1.99 -11.80 -19.17
C MET A 136 -2.57 -10.95 -18.03
N GLY A 137 -3.86 -10.63 -18.09
CA GLY A 137 -4.55 -9.92 -17.01
C GLY A 137 -4.49 -10.63 -15.66
N TYR A 138 -4.59 -11.96 -15.67
CA TYR A 138 -4.43 -12.77 -14.47
C TYR A 138 -3.00 -12.67 -13.91
N TYR A 139 -1.98 -12.85 -14.76
CA TYR A 139 -0.59 -12.79 -14.34
C TYR A 139 -0.16 -11.40 -13.83
N VAL A 140 -0.67 -10.34 -14.47
CA VAL A 140 -0.47 -8.97 -14.00
C VAL A 140 -1.08 -8.77 -12.61
N ASN A 141 -2.30 -9.24 -12.39
CA ASN A 141 -2.95 -9.15 -11.07
C ASN A 141 -2.22 -9.98 -10.00
N GLU A 142 -1.73 -11.18 -10.36
CA GLU A 142 -0.97 -12.04 -9.47
C GLU A 142 0.33 -11.36 -9.01
N ILE A 143 1.13 -10.83 -9.95
CA ILE A 143 2.40 -10.17 -9.61
C ILE A 143 2.18 -8.90 -8.79
N TYR A 144 1.13 -8.11 -9.03
CA TYR A 144 0.76 -6.97 -8.19
C TYR A 144 0.39 -7.42 -6.77
N THR A 145 -0.38 -8.48 -6.66
CA THR A 145 -0.79 -9.03 -5.35
C THR A 145 0.43 -9.48 -4.55
N ASP A 146 1.39 -10.15 -5.19
CA ASP A 146 2.58 -10.65 -4.52
C ASP A 146 3.57 -9.53 -4.17
N LEU A 147 3.71 -8.50 -5.03
CA LEU A 147 4.45 -7.29 -4.69
C LEU A 147 3.89 -6.60 -3.45
N LEU A 148 2.56 -6.51 -3.35
CA LEU A 148 1.89 -5.93 -2.19
C LEU A 148 2.06 -6.77 -0.93
N LYS A 149 1.91 -8.10 -0.99
CA LYS A 149 2.16 -8.99 0.16
C LYS A 149 3.57 -8.78 0.71
N LYS A 150 4.57 -8.70 -0.19
CA LYS A 150 5.95 -8.47 0.21
C LYS A 150 6.13 -7.07 0.81
N LEU A 151 5.56 -6.03 0.19
CA LEU A 151 5.58 -4.66 0.73
C LEU A 151 5.08 -4.63 2.17
N ILE A 152 3.98 -5.27 2.44
CA ILE A 152 3.31 -5.24 3.73
C ILE A 152 4.14 -5.96 4.79
N SER A 153 4.67 -7.15 4.47
CA SER A 153 5.63 -7.83 5.34
C SER A 153 6.85 -6.96 5.67
N ASP A 154 7.30 -6.14 4.72
CA ASP A 154 8.44 -5.26 4.93
C ASP A 154 8.04 -4.00 5.74
N ILE A 155 6.82 -3.49 5.56
CA ILE A 155 6.30 -2.32 6.31
C ILE A 155 6.08 -2.67 7.78
N ASP A 156 5.60 -3.85 8.11
CA ASP A 156 5.39 -4.29 9.50
C ASP A 156 6.70 -4.24 10.32
N ASN A 157 7.85 -4.32 9.64
CA ASN A 157 9.17 -4.18 10.24
C ASN A 157 9.64 -2.71 10.35
N LEU A 158 8.89 -1.75 9.81
CA LEU A 158 9.23 -0.34 9.90
C LEU A 158 8.67 0.28 11.18
N LYS A 159 9.52 1.02 11.88
CA LYS A 159 9.10 1.84 13.02
C LYS A 159 8.44 3.12 12.53
N ILE A 160 7.15 3.05 12.17
CA ILE A 160 6.36 4.23 11.83
C ILE A 160 6.06 5.01 13.12
N ASN A 161 6.31 6.32 13.10
CA ASN A 161 6.06 7.17 14.24
C ASN A 161 4.56 7.53 14.33
N LYS A 162 3.87 7.01 15.33
CA LYS A 162 2.42 7.25 15.55
C LYS A 162 2.10 8.59 16.24
N ASN A 163 3.12 9.31 16.74
CA ASN A 163 2.92 10.56 17.49
C ASN A 163 2.57 11.77 16.59
N HIS A 164 2.83 11.64 15.28
CA HIS A 164 2.58 12.69 14.30
C HIS A 164 1.79 12.14 13.12
N PRO A 165 0.46 11.98 13.26
CA PRO A 165 -0.36 11.46 12.19
C PRO A 165 -0.30 12.36 10.95
N THR A 166 -0.13 11.74 9.80
CA THR A 166 -0.03 12.42 8.50
C THR A 166 -1.43 12.70 7.98
N ASN A 167 -1.70 13.97 7.66
CA ASN A 167 -2.99 14.41 7.12
C ASN A 167 -3.10 14.06 5.63
N GLY A 168 -4.26 13.58 5.20
CA GLY A 168 -4.57 13.27 3.81
C GLY A 168 -4.58 14.50 2.88
N SER A 169 -4.56 15.74 3.40
CA SER A 169 -4.33 16.94 2.57
C SER A 169 -3.01 16.88 1.80
N TYR A 170 -2.03 16.09 2.25
CA TYR A 170 -0.80 15.83 1.51
C TYR A 170 -1.02 14.96 0.27
N CYS A 171 -2.14 14.25 0.15
CA CYS A 171 -2.45 13.48 -1.04
C CYS A 171 -2.47 14.36 -2.29
N ASP A 172 -3.10 15.54 -2.20
CA ASP A 172 -3.17 16.49 -3.31
C ASP A 172 -1.79 17.04 -3.67
N LEU A 173 -0.97 17.33 -2.65
CA LEU A 173 0.40 17.80 -2.85
C LEU A 173 1.26 16.71 -3.51
N LEU A 174 1.17 15.46 -3.05
CA LEU A 174 1.95 14.34 -3.57
C LEU A 174 1.58 13.99 -5.02
N THR A 175 0.34 14.26 -5.46
CA THR A 175 -0.09 14.07 -6.85
C THR A 175 0.53 15.10 -7.79
N THR A 176 0.97 16.26 -7.28
CA THR A 176 1.59 17.33 -8.09
C THR A 176 3.09 17.17 -8.26
N ILE A 177 3.73 16.34 -7.44
CA ILE A 177 5.17 16.05 -7.55
C ILE A 177 5.39 15.14 -8.75
N LYS A 178 5.72 15.75 -9.89
CA LYS A 178 6.21 15.03 -11.08
C LYS A 178 7.67 14.67 -10.83
N GLU A 179 7.99 13.38 -10.91
CA GLU A 179 9.37 12.89 -10.98
C GLU A 179 9.99 13.17 -12.33
#